data_e592842b4e5772f34cfbcff8e3ded9fa
#
_entry.id   e592842b4e5772f34cfbcff8e3ded9fa
#
_cell.length_a   1.000
_cell.length_b   1.000
_cell.length_c   1.000
_cell.angle_alpha   90.00
_cell.angle_beta   90.00
_cell.angle_gamma   90.00
#
_symmetry.space_group_name_H-M   'P 1'
#
loop_
_entity.id
_entity.type
_entity.pdbx_description
1 polymer ?
#
loop_
_entity_poly.entity_id
_entity_poly.type
_entity_poly.pdbx_seq_one_letter_code
_entity_poly.pdbx_strand_id
1 'polypeptide(L)'
;GTVNEDATLEVDDGDDLTPVTAATFVRNETLSESGYGTFETKFNNDGTKMFVLDSSGSTNKIHEYTLSTPFNVSTASFDGEDETFSVRSQHNGATGFVFNNDGTKFYVVGGNNSNVYEYDVSTAYDISTSSYNGNSYTWTNGSYGLSQPESLAFNSDGTKMFMVESNQRRVYEYSLSTAFDITSASYSNNNLSVSSQESSPSSITFNNDGTKMFLVGTNGQDVNEYTLSTGFDLSSTVNFIGSFDVSSQEIYPSSITFNNDGTKMFVSGHAGDDVNEYSLTTPFSLVNVSGEHSGDVINTSST
;
A
#
# COMPACT_ATOMS: atom_id res chain seq x y z
N GLY A 1 42.01 56.69 1.72
CA GLY A 1 41.11 55.76 2.34
C GLY A 1 41.33 54.42 1.73
N THR A 2 42.00 53.55 2.45
CA THR A 2 42.25 52.15 2.06
C THR A 2 40.97 51.34 2.19
N VAL A 3 40.55 50.71 1.12
CA VAL A 3 39.47 49.73 1.09
C VAL A 3 40.04 48.43 1.67
N ASN A 4 39.45 47.94 2.74
CA ASN A 4 39.77 46.63 3.27
C ASN A 4 38.96 45.59 2.48
N GLU A 5 39.63 44.90 1.57
CA GLU A 5 39.14 43.70 0.94
C GLU A 5 39.48 42.54 1.87
N ASP A 6 38.51 42.03 2.60
CA ASP A 6 38.44 40.65 3.09
C ASP A 6 37.09 40.45 3.79
N ALA A 7 36.02 40.38 2.99
CA ALA A 7 34.84 39.69 3.40
C ALA A 7 34.85 38.34 2.63
N THR A 8 35.53 37.36 3.19
CA THR A 8 35.29 35.96 2.82
C THR A 8 33.88 35.62 3.22
N LEU A 9 33.01 35.45 2.24
CA LEU A 9 31.71 34.83 2.44
C LEU A 9 32.00 33.38 2.82
N GLU A 10 32.00 33.07 4.10
CA GLU A 10 31.84 31.69 4.54
C GLU A 10 30.43 31.28 4.17
N VAL A 11 30.30 30.53 3.06
CA VAL A 11 29.11 29.73 2.82
C VAL A 11 29.21 28.59 3.82
N ASP A 12 28.42 28.68 4.86
CA ASP A 12 28.19 27.55 5.75
C ASP A 12 27.45 26.49 4.88
N ASP A 13 28.23 25.57 4.32
CA ASP A 13 27.73 24.39 3.58
C ASP A 13 27.33 23.26 4.55
N GLY A 14 26.97 23.65 5.78
CA GLY A 14 26.50 22.76 6.82
C GLY A 14 25.09 22.22 6.62
N ASP A 15 24.54 22.28 5.41
CA ASP A 15 23.34 21.52 5.05
C ASP A 15 23.68 20.04 4.80
N ASP A 16 23.93 19.35 5.91
CA ASP A 16 23.63 17.92 5.99
C ASP A 16 22.11 17.76 5.79
N LEU A 17 21.68 17.78 4.53
CA LEU A 17 20.32 17.47 4.12
C LEU A 17 20.09 15.97 4.35
N THR A 18 20.15 15.55 5.61
CA THR A 18 19.54 14.28 5.99
C THR A 18 18.05 14.41 5.67
N PRO A 19 17.48 13.56 4.81
CA PRO A 19 16.05 13.58 4.55
C PRO A 19 15.32 13.47 5.89
N VAL A 20 14.66 14.54 6.32
CA VAL A 20 13.81 14.46 7.50
C VAL A 20 12.65 13.56 7.10
N THR A 21 12.63 12.34 7.63
CA THR A 21 11.56 11.40 7.35
C THR A 21 10.23 12.00 7.78
N ALA A 22 9.27 12.05 6.86
CA ALA A 22 7.93 12.57 7.13
C ALA A 22 7.07 11.61 7.95
N ALA A 23 7.51 10.36 8.10
CA ALA A 23 6.80 9.31 8.83
C ALA A 23 7.46 9.02 10.18
N THR A 24 6.65 8.82 11.22
CA THR A 24 7.11 8.47 12.58
C THR A 24 6.27 7.33 13.10
N PHE A 25 6.91 6.27 13.60
CA PHE A 25 6.22 5.16 14.28
C PHE A 25 5.46 5.70 15.50
N VAL A 26 4.21 5.28 15.64
CA VAL A 26 3.33 5.68 16.75
C VAL A 26 3.10 4.52 17.70
N ARG A 27 2.67 3.38 17.18
CA ARG A 27 2.29 2.18 17.95
C ARG A 27 2.10 0.98 17.06
N ASN A 28 1.94 -0.19 17.67
CA ASN A 28 1.45 -1.41 17.04
C ASN A 28 0.30 -2.02 17.84
N GLU A 29 -0.43 -2.93 17.20
CA GLU A 29 -1.39 -3.83 17.82
C GLU A 29 -1.05 -5.25 17.40
N THR A 30 -0.80 -6.12 18.37
CA THR A 30 -0.55 -7.54 18.14
C THR A 30 -1.89 -8.27 17.97
N LEU A 31 -2.02 -9.00 16.88
CA LEU A 31 -3.25 -9.68 16.51
C LEU A 31 -3.26 -11.09 17.12
N SER A 32 -4.04 -11.28 18.20
CA SER A 32 -4.06 -12.53 18.97
C SER A 32 -4.60 -13.74 18.20
N GLU A 33 -5.34 -13.51 17.11
CA GLU A 33 -6.03 -14.54 16.33
C GLU A 33 -5.30 -14.88 15.02
N SER A 34 -4.25 -14.13 14.66
CA SER A 34 -3.40 -14.46 13.52
C SER A 34 -2.41 -15.56 13.89
N GLY A 35 -2.57 -16.71 13.28
CA GLY A 35 -1.81 -17.89 13.71
C GLY A 35 -0.46 -18.10 13.05
N TYR A 36 0.28 -17.15 12.54
CA TYR A 36 1.60 -17.11 11.88
C TYR A 36 1.59 -16.35 10.55
N GLY A 37 1.19 -15.11 10.52
CA GLY A 37 1.46 -14.23 9.38
C GLY A 37 0.26 -13.41 8.92
N THR A 38 0.29 -12.15 9.26
CA THR A 38 -0.59 -11.14 8.72
C THR A 38 -0.15 -10.81 7.30
N PHE A 39 -0.93 -11.18 6.29
CA PHE A 39 -0.55 -10.96 4.89
C PHE A 39 -1.04 -9.64 4.34
N GLU A 40 -2.27 -9.25 4.62
CA GLU A 40 -2.83 -7.99 4.14
C GLU A 40 -3.76 -7.38 5.20
N THR A 41 -3.66 -6.07 5.39
CA THR A 41 -4.53 -5.30 6.29
C THR A 41 -5.26 -4.22 5.51
N LYS A 42 -6.58 -4.12 5.71
CA LYS A 42 -7.42 -3.08 5.10
C LYS A 42 -8.37 -2.49 6.15
N PHE A 43 -8.84 -1.28 5.90
CA PHE A 43 -9.84 -0.61 6.72
C PHE A 43 -11.11 -0.36 5.91
N ASN A 44 -12.24 -0.20 6.61
CA ASN A 44 -13.43 0.39 5.99
C ASN A 44 -13.25 1.92 5.84
N ASN A 45 -14.16 2.56 5.12
CA ASN A 45 -14.02 3.96 4.76
C ASN A 45 -13.96 4.94 5.94
N ASP A 46 -14.59 4.63 7.07
CA ASP A 46 -14.58 5.50 8.25
C ASP A 46 -13.53 5.10 9.30
N GLY A 47 -12.79 4.02 9.06
CA GLY A 47 -11.74 3.52 9.93
C GLY A 47 -12.23 2.89 11.22
N THR A 48 -13.53 2.58 11.33
CA THR A 48 -14.10 1.91 12.50
C THR A 48 -13.94 0.40 12.47
N LYS A 49 -13.61 -0.15 11.30
CA LYS A 49 -13.32 -1.57 11.10
C LYS A 49 -11.95 -1.77 10.45
N MET A 50 -11.26 -2.80 10.88
CA MET A 50 -10.01 -3.30 10.31
C MET A 50 -10.20 -4.76 9.93
N PHE A 51 -9.68 -5.13 8.77
CA PHE A 51 -9.73 -6.49 8.23
C PHE A 51 -8.32 -6.98 8.01
N VAL A 52 -8.06 -8.20 8.46
CA VAL A 52 -6.73 -8.81 8.38
C VAL A 52 -6.83 -10.18 7.71
N LEU A 53 -6.09 -10.36 6.63
CA LEU A 53 -5.93 -11.65 5.98
C LEU A 53 -4.86 -12.46 6.71
N ASP A 54 -5.28 -13.57 7.31
CA ASP A 54 -4.40 -14.62 7.82
C ASP A 54 -4.35 -15.78 6.83
N SER A 55 -3.18 -16.07 6.29
CA SER A 55 -2.95 -17.17 5.37
C SER A 55 -2.00 -18.23 5.93
N SER A 56 -1.82 -18.27 7.26
CA SER A 56 -0.97 -19.24 7.91
C SER A 56 -1.51 -20.67 7.77
N GLY A 57 -0.65 -21.56 7.34
CA GLY A 57 -0.91 -22.99 7.31
C GLY A 57 -2.16 -23.40 6.53
N SER A 58 -3.27 -23.65 7.24
CA SER A 58 -4.52 -24.13 6.64
C SER A 58 -5.68 -23.16 6.81
N THR A 59 -5.49 -21.96 7.33
CA THR A 59 -6.58 -21.04 7.67
C THR A 59 -7.09 -20.29 6.45
N ASN A 60 -6.32 -19.43 5.84
CA ASN A 60 -6.75 -18.53 4.75
C ASN A 60 -8.09 -17.83 5.06
N LYS A 61 -8.09 -17.04 6.13
CA LYS A 61 -9.26 -16.33 6.63
C LYS A 61 -9.02 -14.83 6.61
N ILE A 62 -10.08 -14.08 6.39
CA ILE A 62 -10.13 -12.65 6.70
C ILE A 62 -10.84 -12.50 8.03
N HIS A 63 -10.19 -11.85 8.98
CA HIS A 63 -10.68 -11.55 10.31
C HIS A 63 -11.14 -10.10 10.38
N GLU A 64 -12.26 -9.85 11.07
CA GLU A 64 -12.79 -8.51 11.28
C GLU A 64 -12.51 -8.04 12.72
N TYR A 65 -12.12 -6.78 12.84
CA TYR A 65 -11.86 -6.10 14.11
C TYR A 65 -12.62 -4.78 14.13
N THR A 66 -13.29 -4.48 15.26
CA THR A 66 -13.89 -3.17 15.52
C THR A 66 -12.87 -2.26 16.21
N LEU A 67 -12.75 -1.02 15.73
CA LEU A 67 -11.93 0.02 16.35
C LEU A 67 -12.82 1.03 17.07
N SER A 68 -12.66 1.19 18.39
CA SER A 68 -13.44 2.17 19.16
C SER A 68 -13.04 3.63 18.86
N THR A 69 -11.86 3.82 18.31
CA THR A 69 -11.39 5.11 17.74
C THR A 69 -10.93 4.88 16.30
N PRO A 70 -11.53 5.57 15.31
CA PRO A 70 -11.21 5.38 13.91
C PRO A 70 -9.71 5.45 13.61
N PHE A 71 -9.21 4.47 12.84
CA PHE A 71 -7.81 4.39 12.44
C PHE A 71 -6.81 4.46 13.61
N ASN A 72 -7.19 3.98 14.79
CA ASN A 72 -6.30 3.81 15.92
C ASN A 72 -6.19 2.32 16.26
N VAL A 73 -5.11 1.67 15.78
CA VAL A 73 -4.96 0.21 15.89
C VAL A 73 -4.94 -0.28 17.33
N SER A 74 -4.47 0.51 18.31
CA SER A 74 -4.49 0.11 19.71
C SER A 74 -5.89 0.02 20.33
N THR A 75 -6.91 0.41 19.61
CA THR A 75 -8.32 0.28 20.02
C THR A 75 -9.04 -0.85 19.30
N ALA A 76 -8.31 -1.65 18.52
CA ALA A 76 -8.87 -2.79 17.81
C ALA A 76 -9.29 -3.88 18.79
N SER A 77 -10.44 -4.46 18.52
CA SER A 77 -10.98 -5.62 19.24
C SER A 77 -11.45 -6.63 18.21
N PHE A 78 -10.99 -7.86 18.33
CA PHE A 78 -11.45 -8.97 17.49
C PHE A 78 -12.95 -9.22 17.72
N ASP A 79 -13.73 -9.26 16.65
CA ASP A 79 -15.19 -9.35 16.72
C ASP A 79 -15.69 -10.79 16.92
N GLY A 80 -14.78 -11.77 16.85
CA GLY A 80 -15.06 -13.17 17.11
C GLY A 80 -15.01 -14.05 15.85
N GLU A 81 -15.04 -15.36 16.05
CA GLU A 81 -14.97 -16.34 14.95
C GLU A 81 -16.15 -16.25 13.98
N ASP A 82 -17.31 -15.78 14.44
CA ASP A 82 -18.50 -15.58 13.62
C ASP A 82 -18.30 -14.39 12.63
N GLU A 83 -17.37 -13.47 12.92
CA GLU A 83 -16.99 -12.33 12.10
C GLU A 83 -15.68 -12.63 11.34
N THR A 84 -15.57 -13.84 10.79
CA THR A 84 -14.48 -14.26 9.91
C THR A 84 -15.01 -14.86 8.64
N PHE A 85 -14.21 -14.77 7.55
CA PHE A 85 -14.55 -15.40 6.29
C PHE A 85 -13.38 -16.19 5.71
N SER A 86 -13.61 -17.48 5.40
CA SER A 86 -12.58 -18.32 4.79
C SER A 86 -12.60 -18.22 3.26
N VAL A 87 -11.47 -17.82 2.69
CA VAL A 87 -11.25 -17.78 1.23
C VAL A 87 -10.59 -19.05 0.69
N ARG A 88 -10.33 -20.02 1.56
CA ARG A 88 -9.56 -21.23 1.26
C ARG A 88 -10.10 -22.07 0.12
N SER A 89 -11.42 -22.11 -0.06
CA SER A 89 -12.05 -22.92 -1.12
C SER A 89 -11.64 -22.47 -2.53
N GLN A 90 -11.35 -21.18 -2.70
CA GLN A 90 -10.89 -20.58 -3.96
C GLN A 90 -9.38 -20.40 -3.95
N HIS A 91 -8.83 -19.98 -2.81
CA HIS A 91 -7.40 -19.67 -2.69
C HIS A 91 -6.76 -20.32 -1.47
N ASN A 92 -5.91 -21.32 -1.71
CA ASN A 92 -5.08 -21.93 -0.67
C ASN A 92 -3.68 -21.30 -0.71
N GLY A 93 -3.49 -20.20 0.01
CA GLY A 93 -2.28 -19.35 -0.01
C GLY A 93 -2.60 -17.97 -0.56
N ALA A 94 -3.69 -17.39 -0.06
CA ALA A 94 -4.03 -15.99 -0.31
C ALA A 94 -2.98 -15.09 0.31
N THR A 95 -2.51 -14.07 -0.43
CA THR A 95 -1.49 -13.12 0.03
C THR A 95 -2.04 -11.70 0.08
N GLY A 96 -3.08 -11.39 -0.72
CA GLY A 96 -3.65 -10.06 -0.77
C GLY A 96 -5.15 -10.06 -0.95
N PHE A 97 -5.79 -9.03 -0.41
CA PHE A 97 -7.20 -8.74 -0.67
C PHE A 97 -7.48 -7.24 -0.69
N VAL A 98 -8.55 -6.83 -1.34
CA VAL A 98 -9.01 -5.44 -1.37
C VAL A 98 -10.52 -5.39 -1.49
N PHE A 99 -11.16 -4.41 -0.83
CA PHE A 99 -12.56 -4.09 -1.04
C PHE A 99 -12.76 -3.16 -2.26
N ASN A 100 -13.96 -3.19 -2.85
CA ASN A 100 -14.42 -2.07 -3.65
C ASN A 100 -14.76 -0.86 -2.74
N ASN A 101 -15.05 0.30 -3.36
CA ASN A 101 -15.20 1.55 -2.60
C ASN A 101 -16.35 1.57 -1.59
N ASP A 102 -17.39 0.80 -1.79
CA ASP A 102 -18.57 0.77 -0.92
C ASP A 102 -18.62 -0.45 0.02
N GLY A 103 -17.61 -1.33 -0.04
CA GLY A 103 -17.50 -2.50 0.82
C GLY A 103 -18.50 -3.61 0.51
N THR A 104 -19.19 -3.56 -0.63
CA THR A 104 -20.14 -4.59 -1.05
C THR A 104 -19.49 -5.74 -1.79
N LYS A 105 -18.21 -5.60 -2.15
CA LYS A 105 -17.38 -6.62 -2.77
C LYS A 105 -15.97 -6.60 -2.19
N PHE A 106 -15.31 -7.77 -2.22
CA PHE A 106 -13.87 -7.84 -2.08
C PHE A 106 -13.27 -8.86 -3.07
N TYR A 107 -11.97 -8.71 -3.28
CA TYR A 107 -11.19 -9.49 -4.25
C TYR A 107 -9.99 -10.08 -3.54
N VAL A 108 -9.64 -11.33 -3.89
CA VAL A 108 -8.53 -12.07 -3.28
C VAL A 108 -7.56 -12.55 -4.34
N VAL A 109 -6.27 -12.42 -4.04
CA VAL A 109 -5.16 -12.96 -4.84
C VAL A 109 -4.19 -13.75 -3.97
N GLY A 110 -3.30 -14.50 -4.61
CA GLY A 110 -2.20 -15.18 -3.93
C GLY A 110 -1.35 -16.05 -4.85
N GLY A 111 -0.20 -16.49 -4.33
CA GLY A 111 0.85 -17.11 -5.10
C GLY A 111 0.57 -18.51 -5.64
N ASN A 112 -0.46 -19.23 -5.17
CA ASN A 112 -0.67 -20.63 -5.55
C ASN A 112 -1.44 -20.84 -6.86
N ASN A 113 -2.12 -19.82 -7.34
CA ASN A 113 -2.75 -19.84 -8.65
C ASN A 113 -2.80 -18.40 -9.22
N SER A 114 -2.86 -18.32 -10.54
CA SER A 114 -2.84 -17.05 -11.25
C SER A 114 -4.24 -16.46 -11.38
N ASN A 115 -5.06 -16.47 -10.31
CA ASN A 115 -6.43 -15.96 -10.35
C ASN A 115 -6.69 -14.88 -9.30
N VAL A 116 -7.53 -13.92 -9.68
CA VAL A 116 -8.29 -13.09 -8.74
C VAL A 116 -9.65 -13.75 -8.56
N TYR A 117 -10.16 -13.78 -7.35
CA TYR A 117 -11.51 -14.24 -7.02
C TYR A 117 -12.32 -13.08 -6.46
N GLU A 118 -13.57 -12.96 -6.89
CA GLU A 118 -14.50 -11.92 -6.46
C GLU A 118 -15.54 -12.49 -5.51
N TYR A 119 -15.80 -11.74 -4.44
CA TYR A 119 -16.80 -12.10 -3.43
C TYR A 119 -17.77 -10.94 -3.27
N ASP A 120 -19.06 -11.28 -3.11
CA ASP A 120 -20.11 -10.33 -2.73
C ASP A 120 -20.22 -10.27 -1.20
N VAL A 121 -20.48 -9.08 -0.67
CA VAL A 121 -20.70 -8.79 0.75
C VAL A 121 -22.09 -8.18 0.88
N SER A 122 -23.04 -8.92 1.45
CA SER A 122 -24.45 -8.49 1.43
C SER A 122 -24.75 -7.33 2.38
N THR A 123 -23.94 -7.17 3.43
CA THR A 123 -23.91 -5.98 4.29
C THR A 123 -22.53 -5.35 4.17
N ALA A 124 -22.46 -4.12 3.67
CA ALA A 124 -21.18 -3.46 3.38
C ALA A 124 -20.19 -3.53 4.56
N TYR A 125 -18.96 -3.98 4.30
CA TYR A 125 -17.91 -4.13 5.30
C TYR A 125 -18.29 -5.03 6.49
N ASP A 126 -19.15 -6.03 6.28
CA ASP A 126 -19.46 -7.09 7.23
C ASP A 126 -19.01 -8.40 6.61
N ILE A 127 -17.80 -8.83 6.97
CA ILE A 127 -17.14 -9.97 6.31
C ILE A 127 -17.90 -11.29 6.52
N SER A 128 -18.67 -11.41 7.60
CA SER A 128 -19.49 -12.58 7.89
C SER A 128 -20.60 -12.83 6.87
N THR A 129 -21.02 -11.74 6.18
CA THR A 129 -22.07 -11.78 5.15
C THR A 129 -21.57 -12.07 3.74
N SER A 130 -20.30 -12.48 3.63
CA SER A 130 -19.62 -12.68 2.35
C SER A 130 -19.95 -14.02 1.71
N SER A 131 -19.91 -14.04 0.37
CA SER A 131 -20.04 -15.25 -0.43
C SER A 131 -19.25 -15.15 -1.73
N TYR A 132 -18.65 -16.28 -2.16
CA TYR A 132 -18.06 -16.35 -3.50
C TYR A 132 -19.16 -16.27 -4.56
N ASN A 133 -19.08 -15.31 -5.48
CA ASN A 133 -20.12 -15.07 -6.48
C ASN A 133 -19.91 -15.84 -7.80
N GLY A 134 -18.83 -16.61 -7.93
CA GLY A 134 -18.51 -17.40 -9.11
C GLY A 134 -17.56 -16.69 -10.08
N ASN A 135 -17.26 -15.42 -9.88
CA ASN A 135 -16.39 -14.65 -10.77
C ASN A 135 -14.91 -14.86 -10.43
N SER A 136 -14.12 -15.07 -11.46
CA SER A 136 -12.67 -15.08 -11.36
C SER A 136 -12.03 -14.53 -12.62
N TYR A 137 -10.81 -14.01 -12.48
CA TYR A 137 -10.00 -13.55 -13.59
C TYR A 137 -8.63 -14.19 -13.53
N THR A 138 -8.21 -14.86 -14.61
CA THR A 138 -6.87 -15.44 -14.70
C THR A 138 -5.89 -14.40 -15.20
N TRP A 139 -4.88 -14.13 -14.40
CA TRP A 139 -3.84 -13.16 -14.72
C TRP A 139 -3.00 -13.58 -15.91
N THR A 140 -2.83 -12.66 -16.82
CA THR A 140 -1.86 -12.80 -17.90
C THR A 140 -1.18 -11.45 -18.15
N ASN A 141 0.11 -11.47 -18.46
CA ASN A 141 0.82 -10.30 -18.95
C ASN A 141 0.86 -10.27 -20.49
N GLY A 142 -0.14 -10.88 -21.12
CA GLY A 142 -0.23 -11.01 -22.57
C GLY A 142 0.60 -12.14 -23.18
N SER A 143 1.53 -12.74 -22.47
CA SER A 143 2.40 -13.81 -22.98
C SER A 143 2.52 -15.01 -22.06
N TYR A 144 2.44 -14.80 -20.72
CA TYR A 144 2.56 -15.85 -19.72
C TYR A 144 1.58 -15.61 -18.58
N GLY A 145 1.11 -16.68 -17.93
CA GLY A 145 0.44 -16.57 -16.62
C GLY A 145 1.45 -16.00 -15.60
N LEU A 146 0.99 -15.09 -14.76
CA LEU A 146 1.81 -14.58 -13.66
C LEU A 146 1.86 -15.64 -12.56
N SER A 147 3.04 -15.87 -12.01
CA SER A 147 3.27 -17.04 -11.14
C SER A 147 3.14 -16.73 -9.64
N GLN A 148 3.28 -15.47 -9.25
CA GLN A 148 3.19 -15.04 -7.84
C GLN A 148 2.60 -13.63 -7.71
N PRO A 149 1.28 -13.48 -7.95
CA PRO A 149 0.58 -12.26 -7.57
C PRO A 149 0.51 -12.18 -6.04
N GLU A 150 0.89 -11.04 -5.47
CA GLU A 150 0.95 -10.85 -4.01
C GLU A 150 -0.18 -9.95 -3.51
N SER A 151 -0.44 -8.85 -4.19
CA SER A 151 -1.45 -7.88 -3.80
C SER A 151 -2.06 -7.18 -5.00
N LEU A 152 -3.23 -6.59 -4.80
CA LEU A 152 -3.93 -5.81 -5.82
C LEU A 152 -4.51 -4.51 -5.24
N ALA A 153 -4.67 -3.51 -6.11
CA ALA A 153 -5.33 -2.25 -5.83
C ALA A 153 -6.22 -1.83 -7.01
N PHE A 154 -7.27 -1.07 -6.73
CA PHE A 154 -8.08 -0.42 -7.75
C PHE A 154 -7.83 1.09 -7.74
N ASN A 155 -8.09 1.75 -8.87
CA ASN A 155 -8.26 3.18 -8.87
C ASN A 155 -9.61 3.57 -8.25
N SER A 156 -9.79 4.87 -7.99
CA SER A 156 -10.94 5.37 -7.25
C SER A 156 -12.31 5.11 -7.92
N ASP A 157 -12.38 4.93 -9.23
CA ASP A 157 -13.63 4.63 -9.95
C ASP A 157 -13.78 3.15 -10.34
N GLY A 158 -12.81 2.30 -10.01
CA GLY A 158 -12.84 0.86 -10.28
C GLY A 158 -12.64 0.46 -11.75
N THR A 159 -12.25 1.40 -12.60
CA THR A 159 -12.00 1.12 -14.04
C THR A 159 -10.58 0.62 -14.32
N LYS A 160 -9.69 0.71 -13.32
CA LYS A 160 -8.33 0.18 -13.39
C LYS A 160 -8.03 -0.70 -12.18
N MET A 161 -7.24 -1.71 -12.41
CA MET A 161 -6.73 -2.62 -11.40
C MET A 161 -5.23 -2.76 -11.56
N PHE A 162 -4.53 -2.74 -10.45
CA PHE A 162 -3.07 -2.86 -10.39
C PHE A 162 -2.71 -4.10 -9.59
N MET A 163 -1.69 -4.80 -10.06
CA MET A 163 -1.22 -6.01 -9.39
C MET A 163 0.28 -5.98 -9.18
N VAL A 164 0.69 -6.36 -8.00
CA VAL A 164 2.09 -6.66 -7.67
C VAL A 164 2.39 -8.13 -7.95
N GLU A 165 3.49 -8.37 -8.62
CA GLU A 165 4.00 -9.71 -8.90
C GLU A 165 5.47 -9.81 -8.44
N SER A 166 5.75 -10.72 -7.51
CA SER A 166 7.04 -10.77 -6.83
C SER A 166 8.16 -11.39 -7.67
N ASN A 167 7.90 -12.43 -8.46
CA ASN A 167 8.95 -13.08 -9.26
C ASN A 167 9.54 -12.18 -10.35
N GLN A 168 8.69 -11.40 -11.03
CA GLN A 168 9.12 -10.47 -12.06
C GLN A 168 9.45 -9.09 -11.51
N ARG A 169 9.10 -8.83 -10.23
CA ARG A 169 9.34 -7.56 -9.53
C ARG A 169 8.71 -6.39 -10.28
N ARG A 170 7.40 -6.55 -10.55
CA ARG A 170 6.65 -5.59 -11.38
C ARG A 170 5.29 -5.29 -10.79
N VAL A 171 4.83 -4.09 -11.10
CA VAL A 171 3.43 -3.71 -10.98
C VAL A 171 2.83 -3.72 -12.38
N TYR A 172 1.69 -4.38 -12.55
CA TYR A 172 0.95 -4.50 -13.82
C TYR A 172 -0.35 -3.71 -13.73
N GLU A 173 -0.75 -3.06 -14.84
CA GLU A 173 -2.00 -2.32 -14.95
C GLU A 173 -2.98 -3.05 -15.86
N TYR A 174 -4.23 -3.13 -15.40
CA TYR A 174 -5.36 -3.71 -16.12
C TYR A 174 -6.48 -2.69 -16.23
N SER A 175 -7.15 -2.64 -17.38
CA SER A 175 -8.36 -1.84 -17.61
C SER A 175 -9.58 -2.71 -17.45
N LEU A 176 -10.60 -2.21 -16.75
CA LEU A 176 -11.89 -2.85 -16.59
C LEU A 176 -12.93 -2.06 -17.39
N SER A 177 -13.65 -2.73 -18.31
CA SER A 177 -14.70 -2.08 -19.10
C SER A 177 -15.98 -1.82 -18.28
N THR A 178 -16.14 -2.52 -17.17
CA THR A 178 -17.16 -2.31 -16.15
C THR A 178 -16.47 -2.13 -14.81
N ALA A 179 -16.76 -1.05 -14.10
CA ALA A 179 -16.13 -0.73 -12.83
C ALA A 179 -16.26 -1.88 -11.82
N PHE A 180 -15.15 -2.26 -11.21
CA PHE A 180 -15.07 -3.33 -10.21
C PHE A 180 -15.56 -4.72 -10.69
N ASP A 181 -15.74 -4.94 -11.98
CA ASP A 181 -16.07 -6.24 -12.54
C ASP A 181 -14.80 -6.87 -13.13
N ILE A 182 -14.18 -7.78 -12.36
CA ILE A 182 -12.93 -8.42 -12.78
C ILE A 182 -13.08 -9.29 -14.02
N THR A 183 -14.29 -9.74 -14.36
CA THR A 183 -14.53 -10.51 -15.59
C THR A 183 -14.37 -9.65 -16.84
N SER A 184 -14.46 -8.33 -16.69
CA SER A 184 -14.25 -7.35 -17.75
C SER A 184 -12.79 -6.87 -17.88
N ALA A 185 -11.88 -7.39 -17.05
CA ALA A 185 -10.49 -6.95 -17.00
C ALA A 185 -9.71 -7.38 -18.25
N SER A 186 -8.82 -6.50 -18.69
CA SER A 186 -7.86 -6.75 -19.77
C SER A 186 -6.52 -6.09 -19.45
N TYR A 187 -5.42 -6.78 -19.77
CA TYR A 187 -4.09 -6.23 -19.57
C TYR A 187 -3.85 -5.00 -20.48
N SER A 188 -3.47 -3.87 -19.88
CA SER A 188 -3.28 -2.59 -20.59
C SER A 188 -1.96 -2.50 -21.37
N ASN A 189 -1.08 -3.51 -21.26
CA ASN A 189 0.32 -3.50 -21.69
C ASN A 189 1.21 -2.51 -20.91
N ASN A 190 0.71 -1.93 -19.84
CA ASN A 190 1.45 -1.04 -18.97
C ASN A 190 1.97 -1.81 -17.76
N ASN A 191 3.24 -1.64 -17.45
CA ASN A 191 3.84 -2.21 -16.24
C ASN A 191 5.05 -1.40 -15.81
N LEU A 192 5.33 -1.43 -14.51
CA LEU A 192 6.48 -0.77 -13.90
C LEU A 192 7.41 -1.83 -13.29
N SER A 193 8.70 -1.80 -13.62
CA SER A 193 9.71 -2.57 -12.89
C SER A 193 10.07 -1.85 -11.60
N VAL A 194 9.98 -2.56 -10.48
CA VAL A 194 10.36 -2.06 -9.15
C VAL A 194 11.61 -2.75 -8.61
N SER A 195 12.27 -3.54 -9.45
CA SER A 195 13.42 -4.39 -9.09
C SER A 195 14.65 -3.64 -8.56
N SER A 196 14.75 -2.34 -8.83
CA SER A 196 15.85 -1.50 -8.33
C SER A 196 15.63 -1.08 -6.88
N GLN A 197 14.40 -1.05 -6.40
CA GLN A 197 14.01 -0.66 -5.06
C GLN A 197 13.65 -1.88 -4.21
N GLU A 198 12.88 -2.82 -4.80
CA GLU A 198 12.42 -3.99 -4.05
C GLU A 198 12.60 -5.28 -4.87
N SER A 199 13.25 -6.27 -4.28
CA SER A 199 13.50 -7.56 -4.91
C SER A 199 12.45 -8.63 -4.59
N SER A 200 11.56 -8.35 -3.64
CA SER A 200 10.43 -9.20 -3.26
C SER A 200 9.21 -8.35 -2.89
N PRO A 201 8.63 -7.64 -3.88
CA PRO A 201 7.48 -6.76 -3.63
C PRO A 201 6.26 -7.58 -3.20
N SER A 202 5.55 -7.11 -2.19
CA SER A 202 4.42 -7.80 -1.57
C SER A 202 3.11 -7.03 -1.61
N SER A 203 3.10 -5.71 -1.41
CA SER A 203 1.86 -4.95 -1.41
C SER A 203 2.00 -3.58 -2.05
N ILE A 204 0.88 -3.08 -2.59
CA ILE A 204 0.79 -1.79 -3.28
C ILE A 204 -0.46 -1.03 -2.82
N THR A 205 -0.31 0.29 -2.73
CA THR A 205 -1.44 1.20 -2.54
C THR A 205 -1.17 2.54 -3.23
N PHE A 206 -2.20 3.35 -3.38
CA PHE A 206 -2.12 4.68 -3.98
C PHE A 206 -2.69 5.74 -3.02
N ASN A 207 -2.32 6.99 -3.22
CA ASN A 207 -3.08 8.10 -2.67
C ASN A 207 -4.40 8.29 -3.42
N ASN A 208 -5.27 9.16 -2.94
CA ASN A 208 -6.66 9.28 -3.41
C ASN A 208 -6.80 9.64 -4.90
N ASP A 209 -5.88 10.40 -5.46
CA ASP A 209 -5.88 10.82 -6.87
C ASP A 209 -4.94 9.99 -7.77
N GLY A 210 -4.23 9.00 -7.18
CA GLY A 210 -3.33 8.11 -7.88
C GLY A 210 -2.03 8.72 -8.36
N THR A 211 -1.74 9.97 -7.98
CA THR A 211 -0.47 10.64 -8.34
C THR A 211 0.71 10.13 -7.53
N LYS A 212 0.45 9.40 -6.46
CA LYS A 212 1.46 8.70 -5.67
C LYS A 212 1.11 7.22 -5.54
N MET A 213 2.14 6.40 -5.64
CA MET A 213 2.09 4.96 -5.44
C MET A 213 3.08 4.58 -4.34
N PHE A 214 2.66 3.67 -3.47
CA PHE A 214 3.47 3.15 -2.39
C PHE A 214 3.57 1.63 -2.51
N LEU A 215 4.76 1.12 -2.34
CA LEU A 215 5.06 -0.30 -2.47
C LEU A 215 5.91 -0.75 -1.28
N VAL A 216 5.55 -1.88 -0.72
CA VAL A 216 6.31 -2.54 0.35
C VAL A 216 6.71 -3.94 -0.11
N GLY A 217 7.79 -4.47 0.45
CA GLY A 217 8.23 -5.83 0.20
C GLY A 217 9.17 -6.36 1.26
N THR A 218 9.34 -7.67 1.25
CA THR A 218 9.98 -8.38 2.36
C THR A 218 11.50 -8.24 2.40
N ASN A 219 12.15 -7.88 1.28
CA ASN A 219 13.61 -7.83 1.24
C ASN A 219 14.17 -6.42 1.51
N GLY A 220 13.48 -5.36 1.07
CA GLY A 220 13.87 -3.98 1.34
C GLY A 220 13.61 -3.58 2.78
N GLN A 221 12.58 -4.17 3.40
CA GLN A 221 12.13 -3.82 4.75
C GLN A 221 11.79 -2.33 4.86
N ASP A 222 11.34 -1.76 3.75
CA ASP A 222 11.01 -0.35 3.63
C ASP A 222 9.73 -0.15 2.82
N VAL A 223 9.17 1.05 2.91
CA VAL A 223 8.08 1.51 2.07
C VAL A 223 8.65 2.43 1.02
N ASN A 224 8.46 2.10 -0.24
CA ASN A 224 8.95 2.84 -1.40
C ASN A 224 7.86 3.78 -1.93
N GLU A 225 8.16 5.09 -2.05
CA GLU A 225 7.27 6.11 -2.59
C GLU A 225 7.63 6.42 -4.05
N TYR A 226 6.61 6.45 -4.91
CA TYR A 226 6.70 6.85 -6.31
C TYR A 226 5.70 7.96 -6.62
N THR A 227 6.05 8.86 -7.56
CA THR A 227 5.11 9.81 -8.16
C THR A 227 4.78 9.42 -9.59
N LEU A 228 3.53 9.63 -9.97
CA LEU A 228 3.02 9.43 -11.32
C LEU A 228 2.60 10.77 -11.90
N SER A 229 3.07 11.11 -13.12
CA SER A 229 2.69 12.37 -13.78
C SER A 229 1.22 12.42 -14.19
N THR A 230 0.58 11.27 -14.32
CA THR A 230 -0.87 11.11 -14.49
C THR A 230 -1.34 10.06 -13.48
N GLY A 231 -2.33 10.42 -12.65
CA GLY A 231 -2.83 9.54 -11.60
C GLY A 231 -3.33 8.20 -12.14
N PHE A 232 -2.96 7.12 -11.46
CA PHE A 232 -3.34 5.75 -11.82
C PHE A 232 -2.97 5.37 -13.27
N ASP A 233 -1.81 5.82 -13.77
CA ASP A 233 -1.36 5.52 -15.13
C ASP A 233 0.12 5.14 -15.15
N LEU A 234 0.41 3.83 -15.25
CA LEU A 234 1.78 3.32 -15.31
C LEU A 234 2.47 3.58 -16.67
N SER A 235 1.71 4.03 -17.69
CA SER A 235 2.31 4.49 -18.95
C SER A 235 2.85 5.92 -18.86
N SER A 236 2.44 6.66 -17.83
CA SER A 236 2.92 8.02 -17.57
C SER A 236 4.35 8.00 -17.01
N THR A 237 4.94 9.18 -16.81
CA THR A 237 6.25 9.24 -16.14
C THR A 237 6.08 8.85 -14.68
N VAL A 238 6.77 7.79 -14.26
CA VAL A 238 6.81 7.32 -12.88
C VAL A 238 8.21 7.52 -12.34
N ASN A 239 8.33 8.26 -11.23
CA ASN A 239 9.61 8.53 -10.56
C ASN A 239 9.61 7.93 -9.15
N PHE A 240 10.68 7.24 -8.80
CA PHE A 240 10.98 6.90 -7.42
C PHE A 240 11.40 8.16 -6.66
N ILE A 241 10.80 8.39 -5.49
CA ILE A 241 11.04 9.58 -4.67
C ILE A 241 11.96 9.26 -3.50
N GLY A 242 11.76 8.11 -2.87
CA GLY A 242 12.54 7.67 -1.73
C GLY A 242 11.84 6.53 -1.00
N SER A 243 12.47 6.05 0.07
CA SER A 243 11.92 5.00 0.91
C SER A 243 11.96 5.38 2.39
N PHE A 244 11.09 4.71 3.16
CA PHE A 244 11.02 4.79 4.61
C PHE A 244 11.28 3.42 5.22
N ASP A 245 12.33 3.29 6.03
CA ASP A 245 12.73 2.05 6.70
C ASP A 245 11.74 1.69 7.80
N VAL A 246 11.17 0.50 7.75
CA VAL A 246 10.25 -0.08 8.75
C VAL A 246 10.85 -1.29 9.48
N SER A 247 12.10 -1.62 9.22
CA SER A 247 12.78 -2.83 9.73
C SER A 247 12.85 -2.92 11.26
N SER A 248 12.78 -1.77 11.94
CA SER A 248 12.75 -1.72 13.41
C SER A 248 11.43 -2.24 14.00
N GLN A 249 10.33 -2.24 13.23
CA GLN A 249 9.01 -2.70 13.63
C GLN A 249 8.64 -4.00 12.92
N GLU A 250 8.93 -4.10 11.61
CA GLU A 250 8.57 -5.27 10.80
C GLU A 250 9.69 -5.66 9.83
N ILE A 251 10.24 -6.86 10.01
CA ILE A 251 11.35 -7.37 9.18
C ILE A 251 10.88 -8.16 7.93
N TYR A 252 9.59 -8.49 7.87
CA TYR A 252 8.96 -9.12 6.69
C TYR A 252 7.65 -8.42 6.34
N PRO A 253 7.70 -7.12 5.98
CA PRO A 253 6.50 -6.36 5.68
C PRO A 253 5.80 -6.92 4.44
N SER A 254 4.49 -7.14 4.58
CA SER A 254 3.65 -7.76 3.54
C SER A 254 2.49 -6.87 3.09
N SER A 255 2.10 -5.88 3.89
CA SER A 255 0.98 -5.00 3.61
C SER A 255 1.29 -3.55 3.89
N ILE A 256 0.71 -2.67 3.07
CA ILE A 256 0.69 -1.23 3.29
C ILE A 256 -0.71 -0.67 2.99
N THR A 257 -1.18 0.20 3.87
CA THR A 257 -2.40 0.98 3.66
C THR A 257 -2.33 2.32 4.39
N PHE A 258 -3.22 3.26 4.03
CA PHE A 258 -3.32 4.58 4.64
C PHE A 258 -4.75 4.81 5.15
N ASN A 259 -4.90 5.77 6.07
CA ASN A 259 -6.20 6.35 6.33
C ASN A 259 -6.59 7.31 5.18
N ASN A 260 -7.85 7.74 5.15
CA ASN A 260 -8.41 8.46 4.00
C ASN A 260 -7.73 9.81 3.70
N ASP A 261 -7.22 10.49 4.72
CA ASP A 261 -6.56 11.79 4.56
C ASP A 261 -5.04 11.67 4.40
N GLY A 262 -4.49 10.45 4.45
CA GLY A 262 -3.07 10.17 4.28
C GLY A 262 -2.18 10.64 5.42
N THR A 263 -2.76 10.99 6.57
CA THR A 263 -1.99 11.40 7.75
C THR A 263 -1.46 10.23 8.57
N LYS A 264 -1.97 9.02 8.28
CA LYS A 264 -1.54 7.77 8.91
C LYS A 264 -1.21 6.72 7.86
N MET A 265 -0.14 5.99 8.09
CA MET A 265 0.28 4.82 7.35
C MET A 265 0.24 3.60 8.28
N PHE A 266 -0.17 2.47 7.74
CA PHE A 266 -0.19 1.19 8.44
C PHE A 266 0.61 0.18 7.65
N VAL A 267 1.53 -0.50 8.34
CA VAL A 267 2.34 -1.59 7.80
C VAL A 267 2.15 -2.81 8.66
N SER A 268 1.85 -3.94 8.05
CA SER A 268 1.80 -5.24 8.71
C SER A 268 2.67 -6.25 7.99
N GLY A 269 2.98 -7.35 8.66
CA GLY A 269 3.84 -8.38 8.08
C GLY A 269 3.91 -9.64 8.93
N HIS A 270 4.82 -10.50 8.58
CA HIS A 270 4.88 -11.86 9.11
C HIS A 270 5.72 -12.00 10.39
N ALA A 271 6.50 -10.98 10.78
CA ALA A 271 7.44 -11.15 11.88
C ALA A 271 6.83 -10.85 13.24
N GLY A 272 5.91 -9.89 13.31
CA GLY A 272 5.33 -9.41 14.55
C GLY A 272 3.92 -9.90 14.82
N ASP A 273 3.23 -10.45 13.80
CA ASP A 273 1.79 -10.71 13.84
C ASP A 273 1.03 -9.46 14.31
N ASP A 274 1.45 -8.29 13.84
CA ASP A 274 0.95 -7.00 14.28
C ASP A 274 0.67 -6.04 13.11
N VAL A 275 -0.04 -4.96 13.44
CA VAL A 275 -0.24 -3.82 12.57
C VAL A 275 0.46 -2.61 13.18
N ASN A 276 1.44 -2.08 12.47
CA ASN A 276 2.26 -0.95 12.87
C ASN A 276 1.67 0.36 12.33
N GLU A 277 1.31 1.29 13.22
CA GLU A 277 0.77 2.61 12.89
C GLU A 277 1.86 3.67 12.88
N TYR A 278 1.94 4.44 11.81
CA TYR A 278 2.84 5.59 11.64
C TYR A 278 2.03 6.87 11.40
N SER A 279 2.47 7.98 11.97
CA SER A 279 1.93 9.31 11.64
C SER A 279 2.79 9.97 10.58
N LEU A 280 2.15 10.67 9.63
CA LEU A 280 2.81 11.43 8.59
C LEU A 280 2.60 12.94 8.82
N THR A 281 3.68 13.72 8.76
CA THR A 281 3.62 15.19 8.89
C THR A 281 3.05 15.86 7.64
N THR A 282 3.25 15.22 6.48
CA THR A 282 2.65 15.62 5.22
C THR A 282 1.83 14.45 4.69
N PRO A 283 0.54 14.63 4.39
CA PRO A 283 -0.30 13.55 3.89
C PRO A 283 0.30 12.83 2.69
N PHE A 284 0.31 11.48 2.76
CA PHE A 284 0.86 10.64 1.70
C PHE A 284 2.29 11.01 1.30
N SER A 285 3.17 11.37 2.24
CA SER A 285 4.58 11.63 1.94
C SER A 285 5.48 10.99 3.00
N LEU A 286 6.38 10.14 2.54
CA LEU A 286 7.32 9.40 3.39
C LEU A 286 8.64 10.13 3.56
N VAL A 287 8.95 11.04 2.65
CA VAL A 287 10.17 11.84 2.66
C VAL A 287 9.81 13.32 2.59
N ASN A 288 10.35 14.11 3.49
CA ASN A 288 10.30 15.55 3.34
C ASN A 288 11.35 15.95 2.32
N VAL A 289 10.91 16.33 1.12
CA VAL A 289 11.79 17.05 0.18
C VAL A 289 11.93 18.46 0.73
N SER A 290 12.86 18.66 1.67
CA SER A 290 13.25 19.99 2.09
C SER A 290 14.04 20.62 0.96
N GLY A 291 13.37 21.41 0.12
CA GLY A 291 13.99 22.02 -1.07
C GLY A 291 13.07 22.94 -1.84
N GLU A 292 12.13 23.64 -1.20
CA GLU A 292 11.76 24.96 -1.70
C GLU A 292 12.60 25.99 -0.96
N HIS A 293 13.70 26.36 -1.56
CA HIS A 293 14.32 27.65 -1.28
C HIS A 293 13.25 28.72 -1.54
N SER A 294 12.59 29.17 -0.50
CA SER A 294 11.77 30.37 -0.56
C SER A 294 12.74 31.51 -0.90
N GLY A 295 12.73 31.88 -2.18
CA GLY A 295 13.37 32.99 -2.83
C GLY A 295 14.22 33.90 -1.97
N ASP A 296 15.52 33.77 -2.05
CA ASP A 296 16.40 34.90 -1.88
C ASP A 296 16.13 35.89 -3.00
N VAL A 297 15.32 36.89 -2.71
CA VAL A 297 15.24 38.08 -3.53
C VAL A 297 16.61 38.77 -3.46
N ILE A 298 17.45 38.49 -4.45
CA ILE A 298 18.68 39.32 -4.66
C ILE A 298 18.19 40.71 -5.01
N ASN A 299 18.13 41.57 -4.01
CA ASN A 299 17.80 42.96 -4.21
C ASN A 299 19.08 43.69 -4.68
N THR A 300 19.31 43.68 -6.00
CA THR A 300 20.34 44.53 -6.62
C THR A 300 19.77 45.95 -6.74
N SER A 301 19.80 46.72 -5.68
CA SER A 301 19.65 48.16 -5.78
C SER A 301 21.01 48.75 -6.11
N SER A 302 21.24 49.02 -7.38
CA SER A 302 22.31 49.90 -7.85
C SER A 302 22.00 51.35 -7.48
N THR A 303 22.90 52.00 -6.81
CA THR A 303 23.15 53.44 -6.90
C THR A 303 24.58 53.72 -7.29
#